data_9bd73837e27d13d39ffc0379bf9af0bd
#
_entry.id   9bd73837e27d13d39ffc0379bf9af0bd
#
_cell.length_a   1.000
_cell.length_b   1.000
_cell.length_c   1.000
_cell.angle_alpha   90.00
_cell.angle_beta   90.00
_cell.angle_gamma   90.00
#
_symmetry.space_group_name_H-M   'P 1'
#
loop_
_entity.id
_entity.type
_entity.pdbx_description
1 polymer ?
#
loop_
_entity_poly.entity_id
_entity_poly.type
_entity_poly.pdbx_seq_one_letter_code
_entity_poly.pdbx_strand_id
1 'polypeptide(L)'
;DLDGNFVSTASLIIPADVPVGYHTLHVKVGNRSQDATLISAPSQVPLIDPMKDGSLWGWMAQLYSIRSSGSWGVGDYEDLKTILVDAKRKTGADFVLVNPLHAAEPVSPLTPSPYLPVSRRLVNFTYIRPESVPEYATLPTDAKNEVDGLHCDVEPLNGDAQVIDRDAMWRSKMHALWIIFKAGRTAERQAAFDQFKTDFGSDLEAYATWCLCYDKWGAPSAQGDNWEQALGRDSQQIADLKRQFPDTLDFYRWLEWVASDQLAAAQQAAKDAGMEIGIMSDMAVGVHPLGADVWWNPERFAKGATVGAPPDMFNQQGQNWSQPPLSPLDLEATGYQTYRNMVHGMFARAGAVRIDHILGLFRLWWIPENHSATDGAYVHYDSNIMLGILAIEASRANGVVVGEDLGVMPDYVADSLSGHGILGCAVEWFEQRDGVFRTPSQWRPYALASVNTHDLPPAAGYLEYEHVKIRERLGLLTGPAEEFQASAKAEQDAMIAMLVDQGYLDADFTEHREEHEADIIDALYRALKGSPCKLLAASITDAVGEKRAQNQPGTNNEYPNWRIPLADDKGNVVPLETLFDTPGAQRFAQIFNN
;
A
#
# COMPACT_ATOMS: atom_id res chain seq x y z
N ASP A 1 -17.85 -9.12 -45.70
CA ASP A 1 -19.13 -8.41 -45.89
C ASP A 1 -19.77 -8.24 -44.50
N LEU A 2 -19.80 -7.02 -44.00
CA LEU A 2 -20.50 -6.68 -42.78
C LEU A 2 -21.75 -5.89 -43.18
N ASP A 3 -22.92 -6.47 -42.93
CA ASP A 3 -24.23 -5.88 -43.23
C ASP A 3 -24.43 -5.44 -44.72
N GLY A 4 -23.87 -6.20 -45.66
CA GLY A 4 -23.97 -5.90 -47.08
C GLY A 4 -23.01 -4.84 -47.61
N ASN A 5 -22.08 -4.37 -46.79
CA ASN A 5 -21.03 -3.40 -47.19
C ASN A 5 -19.70 -4.11 -47.44
N PHE A 6 -19.01 -3.72 -48.51
CA PHE A 6 -17.64 -4.16 -48.75
C PHE A 6 -16.71 -3.49 -47.73
N VAL A 7 -16.03 -4.29 -46.95
CA VAL A 7 -15.02 -3.84 -45.98
C VAL A 7 -13.65 -4.32 -46.46
N SER A 8 -12.69 -3.40 -46.52
CA SER A 8 -11.30 -3.70 -46.81
C SER A 8 -10.51 -3.65 -45.52
N THR A 9 -9.72 -4.68 -45.26
CA THR A 9 -8.80 -4.75 -44.12
C THR A 9 -7.39 -4.46 -44.59
N ALA A 10 -6.70 -3.59 -43.90
CA ALA A 10 -5.27 -3.34 -44.10
C ALA A 10 -4.51 -3.69 -42.83
N SER A 11 -3.35 -4.33 -42.97
CA SER A 11 -2.47 -4.66 -41.85
C SER A 11 -1.26 -3.72 -41.89
N LEU A 12 -0.93 -3.15 -40.74
CA LEU A 12 0.27 -2.35 -40.53
C LEU A 12 1.26 -3.18 -39.73
N ILE A 13 2.48 -3.30 -40.23
CA ILE A 13 3.57 -3.91 -39.48
C ILE A 13 4.22 -2.81 -38.64
N ILE A 14 4.18 -2.98 -37.31
CA ILE A 14 4.89 -2.10 -36.36
C ILE A 14 6.36 -2.58 -36.32
N PRO A 15 7.34 -1.70 -36.61
CA PRO A 15 8.75 -2.04 -36.51
C PRO A 15 9.15 -2.47 -35.10
N ALA A 16 10.06 -3.43 -34.97
CA ALA A 16 10.52 -3.93 -33.67
C ALA A 16 11.40 -2.94 -32.91
N ASP A 17 11.85 -1.87 -33.55
CA ASP A 17 12.71 -0.82 -33.00
C ASP A 17 11.92 0.43 -32.49
N VAL A 18 10.60 0.32 -32.38
CA VAL A 18 9.81 1.38 -31.74
C VAL A 18 10.29 1.53 -30.28
N PRO A 19 10.68 2.74 -29.86
CA PRO A 19 11.15 2.96 -28.48
C PRO A 19 10.13 2.52 -27.45
N VAL A 20 10.62 2.03 -26.30
CA VAL A 20 9.76 1.68 -25.15
C VAL A 20 9.04 2.93 -24.66
N GLY A 21 7.72 2.85 -24.53
CA GLY A 21 6.89 3.94 -24.06
C GLY A 21 5.49 3.98 -24.69
N TYR A 22 4.90 5.16 -24.61
CA TYR A 22 3.55 5.43 -25.08
C TYR A 22 3.60 6.35 -26.31
N HIS A 23 2.96 5.91 -27.39
CA HIS A 23 2.98 6.58 -28.68
C HIS A 23 1.56 6.79 -29.21
N THR A 24 1.41 7.74 -30.11
CA THR A 24 0.19 7.91 -30.87
C THR A 24 0.40 7.38 -32.28
N LEU A 25 -0.39 6.40 -32.66
CA LEU A 25 -0.46 5.92 -34.04
C LEU A 25 -1.52 6.72 -34.78
N HIS A 26 -1.09 7.56 -35.72
CA HIS A 26 -1.99 8.34 -36.55
C HIS A 26 -2.29 7.59 -37.86
N VAL A 27 -3.53 7.11 -37.99
CA VAL A 27 -3.98 6.37 -39.18
C VAL A 27 -4.83 7.27 -40.08
N LYS A 28 -4.45 7.40 -41.36
CA LYS A 28 -5.20 8.15 -42.35
C LYS A 28 -5.58 7.27 -43.54
N VAL A 29 -6.86 7.23 -43.84
CA VAL A 29 -7.40 6.51 -45.00
C VAL A 29 -8.30 7.46 -45.81
N GLY A 30 -7.84 7.91 -46.97
CA GLY A 30 -8.53 8.92 -47.74
C GLY A 30 -8.66 10.23 -46.97
N ASN A 31 -9.90 10.68 -46.77
CA ASN A 31 -10.20 11.91 -45.99
C ASN A 31 -10.52 11.65 -44.50
N ARG A 32 -10.42 10.41 -44.03
CA ARG A 32 -10.65 10.05 -42.65
C ARG A 32 -9.32 9.83 -41.93
N SER A 33 -9.20 10.34 -40.74
CA SER A 33 -8.06 10.06 -39.85
C SER A 33 -8.55 9.67 -38.47
N GLN A 34 -7.81 8.79 -37.82
CA GLN A 34 -8.06 8.36 -36.46
C GLN A 34 -6.73 8.13 -35.74
N ASP A 35 -6.68 8.51 -34.49
CA ASP A 35 -5.55 8.24 -33.62
C ASP A 35 -5.83 7.00 -32.76
N ALA A 36 -4.80 6.22 -32.53
CA ALA A 36 -4.83 5.08 -31.61
C ALA A 36 -3.61 5.14 -30.72
N THR A 37 -3.77 4.69 -29.48
CA THR A 37 -2.63 4.55 -28.56
C THR A 37 -1.83 3.30 -28.92
N LEU A 38 -0.52 3.46 -29.07
CA LEU A 38 0.44 2.38 -29.22
C LEU A 38 1.32 2.32 -27.96
N ILE A 39 1.30 1.18 -27.27
CA ILE A 39 2.10 0.93 -26.08
C ILE A 39 3.21 -0.05 -26.45
N SER A 40 4.46 0.43 -26.45
CA SER A 40 5.65 -0.39 -26.67
C SER A 40 6.31 -0.70 -25.34
N ALA A 41 6.21 -1.96 -24.89
CA ALA A 41 6.67 -2.39 -23.57
C ALA A 41 7.84 -3.39 -23.68
N PRO A 42 8.76 -3.42 -22.68
CA PRO A 42 9.66 -4.53 -22.51
C PRO A 42 8.88 -5.83 -22.28
N SER A 43 9.43 -6.96 -22.71
CA SER A 43 8.80 -8.27 -22.47
C SER A 43 8.75 -8.64 -20.99
N GLN A 44 9.63 -8.05 -20.18
CA GLN A 44 9.77 -8.34 -18.74
C GLN A 44 10.13 -7.08 -17.98
N VAL A 45 9.71 -7.01 -16.70
CA VAL A 45 10.32 -6.14 -15.70
C VAL A 45 11.74 -6.67 -15.44
N PRO A 46 12.79 -5.88 -15.68
CA PRO A 46 14.15 -6.35 -15.43
C PRO A 46 14.39 -6.52 -13.93
N LEU A 47 15.03 -7.62 -13.55
CA LEU A 47 15.59 -7.71 -12.21
C LEU A 47 16.72 -6.71 -12.05
N ILE A 48 16.76 -5.99 -10.93
CA ILE A 48 17.91 -5.15 -10.55
C ILE A 48 19.13 -6.04 -10.31
N ASP A 49 20.34 -5.51 -10.56
CA ASP A 49 21.55 -6.32 -10.60
C ASP A 49 21.79 -7.23 -9.39
N PRO A 50 21.62 -6.77 -8.13
CA PRO A 50 21.83 -7.64 -6.98
C PRO A 50 20.88 -8.85 -6.91
N MET A 51 19.69 -8.75 -7.50
CA MET A 51 18.71 -9.82 -7.50
C MET A 51 18.96 -10.89 -8.57
N LYS A 52 19.83 -10.64 -9.54
CA LYS A 52 20.13 -11.61 -10.61
C LYS A 52 20.81 -12.85 -10.05
N ASP A 53 21.80 -12.65 -9.19
CA ASP A 53 22.64 -13.72 -8.65
C ASP A 53 22.36 -14.07 -7.17
N GLY A 54 21.49 -13.28 -6.50
CA GLY A 54 21.18 -13.44 -5.07
C GLY A 54 19.77 -13.03 -4.69
N SER A 55 19.60 -12.81 -3.40
CA SER A 55 18.40 -12.24 -2.81
C SER A 55 18.73 -10.95 -2.07
N LEU A 56 17.76 -10.04 -2.01
CA LEU A 56 17.80 -8.88 -1.12
C LEU A 56 16.82 -9.11 0.04
N TRP A 57 17.13 -8.52 1.19
CA TRP A 57 16.22 -8.57 2.30
C TRP A 57 15.86 -7.18 2.83
N GLY A 58 14.72 -7.08 3.49
CA GLY A 58 14.23 -5.84 4.05
C GLY A 58 13.19 -6.05 5.14
N TRP A 59 12.63 -4.94 5.61
CA TRP A 59 11.63 -4.93 6.66
C TRP A 59 10.21 -4.71 6.10
N MET A 60 9.22 -5.29 6.77
CA MET A 60 7.81 -4.91 6.63
C MET A 60 7.38 -4.08 7.84
N ALA A 61 6.79 -2.93 7.56
CA ALA A 61 6.42 -1.96 8.58
C ALA A 61 5.08 -1.29 8.26
N GLN A 62 4.28 -1.04 9.29
CA GLN A 62 3.12 -0.15 9.17
C GLN A 62 3.57 1.23 9.67
N LEU A 63 3.75 2.19 8.76
CA LEU A 63 4.33 3.50 9.09
C LEU A 63 3.60 4.18 10.25
N TYR A 64 2.27 4.18 10.21
CA TYR A 64 1.45 4.82 11.22
C TYR A 64 1.67 4.28 12.65
N SER A 65 2.14 3.03 12.79
CA SER A 65 2.32 2.35 14.08
C SER A 65 3.66 2.66 14.74
N ILE A 66 4.65 3.14 13.98
CA ILE A 66 6.02 3.37 14.43
C ILE A 66 6.22 4.85 14.71
N ARG A 67 6.48 5.19 15.98
CA ARG A 67 6.56 6.59 16.43
C ARG A 67 7.92 6.86 17.05
N SER A 68 8.44 8.05 16.76
CA SER A 68 9.60 8.64 17.43
C SER A 68 9.17 9.68 18.46
N SER A 69 10.13 10.22 19.19
CA SER A 69 9.91 11.36 20.09
C SER A 69 9.41 12.61 19.35
N GLY A 70 9.73 12.75 18.05
CA GLY A 70 9.28 13.86 17.22
C GLY A 70 7.93 13.62 16.52
N SER A 71 7.32 12.45 16.64
CA SER A 71 6.03 12.15 16.00
C SER A 71 4.88 12.91 16.67
N TRP A 72 3.82 13.13 15.92
CA TRP A 72 2.59 13.79 16.36
C TRP A 72 1.52 12.77 16.81
N GLY A 73 1.92 11.65 17.41
CA GLY A 73 1.01 10.54 17.81
C GLY A 73 0.86 9.45 16.75
N VAL A 74 1.33 9.68 15.54
CA VAL A 74 1.30 8.75 14.41
C VAL A 74 2.63 8.85 13.67
N GLY A 75 3.21 7.74 13.26
CA GLY A 75 4.42 7.73 12.43
C GLY A 75 4.21 8.47 11.12
N ASP A 76 5.21 9.19 10.64
CA ASP A 76 5.12 10.11 9.52
C ASP A 76 6.30 9.99 8.53
N TYR A 77 6.40 10.88 7.54
CA TYR A 77 7.44 10.80 6.51
C TYR A 77 8.87 11.04 7.03
N GLU A 78 9.05 11.81 8.11
CA GLU A 78 10.37 11.95 8.74
C GLU A 78 10.72 10.68 9.55
N ASP A 79 9.72 10.05 10.18
CA ASP A 79 9.89 8.73 10.77
C ASP A 79 10.24 7.69 9.70
N LEU A 80 9.56 7.70 8.55
CA LEU A 80 9.89 6.81 7.43
C LEU A 80 11.33 6.98 6.96
N LYS A 81 11.77 8.22 6.80
CA LYS A 81 13.17 8.53 6.44
C LYS A 81 14.15 7.95 7.45
N THR A 82 13.86 8.10 8.75
CA THR A 82 14.68 7.52 9.82
C THR A 82 14.65 5.99 9.81
N ILE A 83 13.47 5.38 9.63
CA ILE A 83 13.31 3.93 9.48
C ILE A 83 14.21 3.39 8.37
N LEU A 84 14.18 4.00 7.19
CA LEU A 84 14.96 3.58 6.03
C LEU A 84 16.48 3.66 6.30
N VAL A 85 16.94 4.81 6.80
CA VAL A 85 18.35 5.03 7.07
C VAL A 85 18.86 4.09 8.16
N ASP A 86 18.13 3.94 9.25
CA ASP A 86 18.53 3.09 10.37
C ASP A 86 18.43 1.60 10.02
N ALA A 87 17.40 1.18 9.29
CA ALA A 87 17.28 -0.18 8.78
C ALA A 87 18.52 -0.56 7.95
N LYS A 88 18.98 0.32 7.05
CA LYS A 88 20.22 0.06 6.28
C LYS A 88 21.44 0.03 7.17
N ARG A 89 21.65 1.09 7.97
CA ARG A 89 22.89 1.27 8.73
C ARG A 89 23.08 0.28 9.86
N LYS A 90 21.98 -0.05 10.57
CA LYS A 90 22.03 -0.90 11.77
C LYS A 90 21.80 -2.37 11.45
N THR A 91 21.09 -2.69 10.35
CA THR A 91 20.70 -4.07 10.05
C THR A 91 21.11 -4.56 8.66
N GLY A 92 21.53 -3.67 7.76
CA GLY A 92 21.93 -4.06 6.40
C GLY A 92 20.77 -4.24 5.42
N ALA A 93 19.53 -3.96 5.81
CA ALA A 93 18.35 -4.12 4.98
C ALA A 93 18.40 -3.25 3.71
N ASP A 94 17.80 -3.72 2.60
CA ASP A 94 17.81 -3.05 1.30
C ASP A 94 16.47 -2.44 0.91
N PHE A 95 15.42 -2.73 1.66
CA PHE A 95 14.10 -2.11 1.48
C PHE A 95 13.28 -2.08 2.77
N VAL A 96 12.24 -1.25 2.76
CA VAL A 96 11.16 -1.29 3.74
C VAL A 96 9.84 -1.30 2.98
N LEU A 97 9.07 -2.37 3.12
CA LEU A 97 7.68 -2.44 2.65
C LEU A 97 6.79 -1.72 3.66
N VAL A 98 6.06 -0.72 3.19
CA VAL A 98 5.15 0.08 4.01
C VAL A 98 3.70 -0.06 3.54
N ASN A 99 2.76 0.23 4.44
CA ASN A 99 1.34 0.33 4.10
C ASN A 99 1.10 1.33 2.96
N PRO A 100 -0.04 1.25 2.24
CA PRO A 100 -0.39 2.23 1.22
C PRO A 100 -0.30 3.66 1.75
N LEU A 101 0.40 4.52 1.00
CA LEU A 101 0.60 5.94 1.30
C LEU A 101 -0.26 6.85 0.41
N HIS A 102 -1.36 6.32 -0.09
CA HIS A 102 -2.33 7.02 -0.94
C HIS A 102 -3.11 8.09 -0.18
N ALA A 103 -3.67 9.04 -0.93
CA ALA A 103 -4.40 10.18 -0.39
C ALA A 103 -5.59 9.77 0.50
N ALA A 104 -5.71 10.48 1.63
CA ALA A 104 -6.78 10.32 2.62
C ALA A 104 -7.75 11.51 2.61
N GLU A 105 -8.75 11.44 3.47
CA GLU A 105 -9.70 12.53 3.73
C GLU A 105 -8.99 13.77 4.31
N PRO A 106 -9.47 14.98 3.96
CA PRO A 106 -8.85 16.22 4.42
C PRO A 106 -9.19 16.61 5.86
N VAL A 107 -10.29 16.09 6.40
CA VAL A 107 -10.85 16.49 7.71
C VAL A 107 -11.33 15.25 8.45
N SER A 108 -11.13 15.24 9.77
CA SER A 108 -11.63 14.17 10.66
C SER A 108 -13.17 14.05 10.64
N PRO A 109 -13.71 12.83 10.78
CA PRO A 109 -13.01 11.60 11.10
C PRO A 109 -12.29 10.99 9.89
N LEU A 110 -11.06 10.51 10.12
CA LEU A 110 -10.24 9.86 9.09
C LEU A 110 -10.54 8.36 9.02
N THR A 111 -10.63 7.83 7.80
CA THR A 111 -10.72 6.37 7.59
C THR A 111 -9.42 5.69 8.08
N PRO A 112 -9.50 4.72 9.00
CA PRO A 112 -8.31 4.06 9.52
C PRO A 112 -7.58 3.21 8.49
N SER A 113 -8.31 2.56 7.58
CA SER A 113 -7.75 1.64 6.59
C SER A 113 -6.96 2.36 5.51
N PRO A 114 -5.66 2.07 5.34
CA PRO A 114 -4.88 2.61 4.23
C PRO A 114 -5.25 2.00 2.88
N TYR A 115 -6.05 0.92 2.87
CA TYR A 115 -6.49 0.22 1.66
C TYR A 115 -7.80 0.76 1.09
N LEU A 116 -8.38 1.80 1.70
CA LEU A 116 -9.56 2.50 1.20
C LEU A 116 -9.26 4.00 0.99
N PRO A 117 -8.29 4.34 0.13
CA PRO A 117 -7.90 5.73 -0.09
C PRO A 117 -8.95 6.49 -0.90
N VAL A 118 -8.92 7.82 -0.81
CA VAL A 118 -9.79 8.68 -1.63
C VAL A 118 -9.22 8.92 -3.04
N SER A 119 -7.91 8.74 -3.21
CA SER A 119 -7.22 8.75 -4.51
C SER A 119 -5.97 7.89 -4.45
N ARG A 120 -5.70 7.09 -5.49
CA ARG A 120 -4.45 6.32 -5.62
C ARG A 120 -3.35 7.06 -6.38
N ARG A 121 -3.63 8.22 -6.93
CA ARG A 121 -2.69 9.01 -7.74
C ARG A 121 -1.87 10.00 -6.93
N LEU A 122 -2.35 10.36 -5.75
CA LEU A 122 -1.80 11.35 -4.85
C LEU A 122 -1.41 10.68 -3.53
N VAL A 123 -0.62 11.38 -2.70
CA VAL A 123 -0.08 10.83 -1.46
C VAL A 123 -0.82 11.32 -0.23
N ASN A 124 -0.66 10.64 0.87
CA ASN A 124 -1.33 10.96 2.12
C ASN A 124 -0.62 12.12 2.84
N PHE A 125 -1.18 13.30 2.78
CA PHE A 125 -0.62 14.48 3.44
C PHE A 125 -0.75 14.46 4.98
N THR A 126 -1.51 13.54 5.57
CA THR A 126 -1.57 13.43 7.04
C THR A 126 -0.27 12.93 7.65
N TYR A 127 0.62 12.34 6.84
CA TYR A 127 1.97 11.92 7.21
C TYR A 127 3.03 13.03 7.12
N ILE A 128 2.67 14.28 6.79
CA ILE A 128 3.62 15.41 6.83
C ILE A 128 4.15 15.59 8.25
N ARG A 129 5.47 15.79 8.40
CA ARG A 129 6.11 16.32 9.61
C ARG A 129 6.18 17.84 9.51
N PRO A 130 5.44 18.60 10.33
CA PRO A 130 5.43 20.08 10.25
C PRO A 130 6.81 20.71 10.40
N GLU A 131 7.61 20.23 11.35
CA GLU A 131 8.94 20.76 11.64
C GLU A 131 9.95 20.51 10.50
N SER A 132 9.69 19.55 9.64
CA SER A 132 10.52 19.26 8.46
C SER A 132 10.10 20.07 7.22
N VAL A 133 9.06 20.88 7.32
CA VAL A 133 8.70 21.85 6.27
C VAL A 133 9.69 23.02 6.31
N PRO A 134 10.37 23.37 5.20
CA PRO A 134 11.39 24.43 5.22
C PRO A 134 10.90 25.76 5.78
N GLU A 135 9.65 26.13 5.53
CA GLU A 135 9.03 27.35 6.00
C GLU A 135 8.87 27.40 7.54
N TYR A 136 8.83 26.27 8.24
CA TYR A 136 8.81 26.21 9.70
C TYR A 136 10.05 26.86 10.33
N ALA A 137 11.23 26.68 9.73
CA ALA A 137 12.48 27.24 10.26
C ALA A 137 12.51 28.78 10.21
N THR A 138 11.70 29.40 9.37
CA THR A 138 11.64 30.85 9.16
C THR A 138 10.41 31.50 9.78
N LEU A 139 9.61 30.75 10.53
CA LEU A 139 8.44 31.30 11.22
C LEU A 139 8.82 32.41 12.20
N PRO A 140 8.01 33.47 12.33
CA PRO A 140 8.08 34.38 13.47
C PRO A 140 7.96 33.62 14.79
N THR A 141 8.63 34.13 15.84
CA THR A 141 8.68 33.44 17.15
C THR A 141 7.31 33.04 17.69
N ASP A 142 6.32 33.96 17.63
CA ASP A 142 4.97 33.66 18.14
C ASP A 142 4.29 32.54 17.35
N ALA A 143 4.40 32.55 16.02
CA ALA A 143 3.83 31.50 15.17
C ALA A 143 4.55 30.16 15.39
N LYS A 144 5.87 30.19 15.59
CA LYS A 144 6.64 28.99 15.91
C LYS A 144 6.23 28.41 17.25
N ASN A 145 6.10 29.23 18.29
CA ASN A 145 5.64 28.81 19.61
C ASN A 145 4.22 28.20 19.55
N GLU A 146 3.35 28.73 18.68
CA GLU A 146 2.00 28.16 18.48
C GLU A 146 2.08 26.77 17.84
N VAL A 147 2.89 26.57 16.80
CA VAL A 147 3.11 25.24 16.20
C VAL A 147 3.69 24.27 17.22
N ASP A 148 4.71 24.68 17.98
CA ASP A 148 5.34 23.87 19.02
C ASP A 148 4.33 23.48 20.13
N GLY A 149 3.44 24.42 20.49
CA GLY A 149 2.34 24.16 21.43
C GLY A 149 1.35 23.12 20.92
N LEU A 150 0.97 23.21 19.64
CA LEU A 150 0.09 22.21 19.00
C LEU A 150 0.74 20.81 18.95
N HIS A 151 2.07 20.74 18.78
CA HIS A 151 2.79 19.47 18.88
C HIS A 151 2.74 18.94 20.31
N CYS A 152 3.05 19.75 21.31
CA CYS A 152 3.01 19.35 22.73
C CYS A 152 1.65 18.80 23.15
N ASP A 153 0.55 19.29 22.58
CA ASP A 153 -0.80 18.81 22.88
C ASP A 153 -1.02 17.34 22.47
N VAL A 154 -0.35 16.86 21.43
CA VAL A 154 -0.50 15.50 20.88
C VAL A 154 0.72 14.60 21.11
N GLU A 155 1.84 15.12 21.56
CA GLU A 155 3.05 14.35 21.91
C GLU A 155 2.75 13.18 22.87
N PRO A 156 1.88 13.34 23.90
CA PRO A 156 1.55 12.22 24.80
C PRO A 156 0.95 11.00 24.10
N LEU A 157 0.35 11.18 22.92
CA LEU A 157 -0.17 10.07 22.10
C LEU A 157 0.95 9.13 21.62
N ASN A 158 2.19 9.59 21.55
CA ASN A 158 3.34 8.75 21.20
C ASN A 158 3.58 7.63 22.22
N GLY A 159 3.18 7.85 23.48
CA GLY A 159 3.27 6.87 24.57
C GLY A 159 2.08 5.92 24.68
N ASP A 160 1.02 6.08 23.92
CA ASP A 160 -0.14 5.19 23.96
C ASP A 160 0.17 3.88 23.24
N ALA A 161 0.20 2.78 23.97
CA ALA A 161 0.42 1.44 23.44
C ALA A 161 -0.88 0.72 23.04
N GLN A 162 -2.06 1.32 23.26
CA GLN A 162 -3.34 0.65 23.03
C GLN A 162 -3.93 0.98 21.66
N VAL A 163 -4.01 2.27 21.33
CA VAL A 163 -4.68 2.72 20.10
C VAL A 163 -4.04 3.99 19.55
N ILE A 164 -4.07 4.12 18.23
CA ILE A 164 -3.65 5.31 17.50
C ILE A 164 -4.87 6.21 17.29
N ASP A 165 -4.81 7.45 17.78
CA ASP A 165 -5.82 8.50 17.55
C ASP A 165 -5.39 9.43 16.41
N ARG A 166 -5.75 9.03 15.17
CA ARG A 166 -5.46 9.84 13.98
C ARG A 166 -6.23 11.16 13.96
N ASP A 167 -7.42 11.19 14.56
CA ASP A 167 -8.29 12.36 14.53
C ASP A 167 -7.76 13.47 15.42
N ALA A 168 -7.31 13.14 16.63
CA ALA A 168 -6.65 14.10 17.51
C ALA A 168 -5.36 14.64 16.89
N MET A 169 -4.52 13.73 16.38
CA MET A 169 -3.29 14.09 15.66
C MET A 169 -3.58 15.06 14.51
N TRP A 170 -4.52 14.70 13.63
CA TRP A 170 -4.74 15.48 12.41
C TRP A 170 -5.34 16.85 12.65
N ARG A 171 -6.27 16.99 13.60
CA ARG A 171 -6.79 18.31 14.00
C ARG A 171 -5.67 19.26 14.43
N SER A 172 -4.73 18.79 15.25
CA SER A 172 -3.61 19.60 15.71
C SER A 172 -2.61 19.90 14.59
N LYS A 173 -2.23 18.88 13.85
CA LYS A 173 -1.25 18.98 12.74
C LYS A 173 -1.76 19.86 11.60
N MET A 174 -3.01 19.72 11.22
CA MET A 174 -3.62 20.55 10.17
C MET A 174 -3.59 22.04 10.54
N HIS A 175 -3.84 22.38 11.80
CA HIS A 175 -3.73 23.75 12.29
C HIS A 175 -2.27 24.27 12.20
N ALA A 176 -1.31 23.46 12.65
CA ALA A 176 0.11 23.80 12.54
C ALA A 176 0.54 24.02 11.08
N LEU A 177 0.12 23.13 10.18
CA LEU A 177 0.43 23.25 8.74
C LEU A 177 -0.21 24.48 8.11
N TRP A 178 -1.42 24.87 8.56
CA TRP A 178 -2.04 26.12 8.13
C TRP A 178 -1.23 27.35 8.55
N ILE A 179 -0.72 27.39 9.79
CA ILE A 179 0.15 28.47 10.27
C ILE A 179 1.40 28.58 9.39
N ILE A 180 2.05 27.45 9.09
CA ILE A 180 3.24 27.39 8.25
C ILE A 180 2.93 27.86 6.82
N PHE A 181 1.82 27.41 6.23
CA PHE A 181 1.37 27.85 4.91
C PHE A 181 1.15 29.35 4.83
N LYS A 182 0.49 29.95 5.84
CA LYS A 182 0.16 31.39 5.88
C LYS A 182 1.38 32.29 6.13
N ALA A 183 2.48 31.75 6.65
CA ALA A 183 3.72 32.51 6.82
C ALA A 183 4.39 32.90 5.49
N GLY A 184 3.99 32.24 4.40
CA GLY A 184 4.52 32.47 3.06
C GLY A 184 5.82 31.71 2.78
N ARG A 185 6.31 31.84 1.57
CA ARG A 185 7.43 31.09 1.01
C ARG A 185 8.42 32.03 0.34
N THR A 186 9.69 31.60 0.26
CA THR A 186 10.68 32.29 -0.60
C THR A 186 10.27 32.22 -2.07
N ALA A 187 10.81 33.10 -2.90
CA ALA A 187 10.52 33.10 -4.34
C ALA A 187 10.90 31.76 -5.01
N GLU A 188 11.99 31.14 -4.56
CA GLU A 188 12.45 29.82 -5.04
C GLU A 188 11.43 28.72 -4.68
N ARG A 189 10.98 28.67 -3.43
CA ARG A 189 9.98 27.72 -2.97
C ARG A 189 8.62 27.93 -3.65
N GLN A 190 8.25 29.20 -3.90
CA GLN A 190 7.04 29.50 -4.65
C GLN A 190 7.13 29.00 -6.10
N ALA A 191 8.28 29.21 -6.76
CA ALA A 191 8.50 28.72 -8.12
C ALA A 191 8.44 27.18 -8.20
N ALA A 192 9.00 26.48 -7.21
CA ALA A 192 8.91 25.01 -7.12
C ALA A 192 7.45 24.53 -6.92
N PHE A 193 6.69 25.21 -6.07
CA PHE A 193 5.27 24.92 -5.89
C PHE A 193 4.44 25.17 -7.16
N ASP A 194 4.73 26.27 -7.87
CA ASP A 194 4.05 26.57 -9.15
C ASP A 194 4.38 25.52 -10.23
N GLN A 195 5.61 25.04 -10.26
CA GLN A 195 6.01 23.94 -11.12
C GLN A 195 5.26 22.65 -10.78
N PHE A 196 5.19 22.29 -9.50
CA PHE A 196 4.43 21.12 -9.04
C PHE A 196 2.95 21.19 -9.47
N LYS A 197 2.31 22.36 -9.30
CA LYS A 197 0.92 22.57 -9.78
C LYS A 197 0.79 22.35 -11.28
N THR A 198 1.80 22.75 -12.05
CA THR A 198 1.82 22.57 -13.51
C THR A 198 1.98 21.11 -13.88
N ASP A 199 2.90 20.39 -13.21
CA ASP A 199 3.23 19.00 -13.53
C ASP A 199 2.06 18.05 -13.20
N PHE A 200 1.38 18.25 -12.07
CA PHE A 200 0.23 17.45 -11.69
C PHE A 200 -1.09 17.89 -12.34
N GLY A 201 -1.19 19.15 -12.73
CA GLY A 201 -2.29 19.69 -13.53
C GLY A 201 -3.69 19.39 -12.96
N SER A 202 -4.52 18.76 -13.79
CA SER A 202 -5.92 18.47 -13.46
C SER A 202 -6.11 17.52 -12.27
N ASP A 203 -5.17 16.65 -12.00
CA ASP A 203 -5.28 15.65 -10.93
C ASP A 203 -5.15 16.31 -9.56
N LEU A 204 -4.17 17.21 -9.41
CA LEU A 204 -4.03 18.02 -8.20
C LEU A 204 -5.23 18.96 -8.00
N GLU A 205 -5.69 19.61 -9.09
CA GLU A 205 -6.85 20.49 -9.03
C GLU A 205 -8.11 19.74 -8.61
N ALA A 206 -8.31 18.51 -9.11
CA ALA A 206 -9.41 17.66 -8.76
C ALA A 206 -9.45 17.36 -7.27
N TYR A 207 -8.32 16.87 -6.76
CA TYR A 207 -8.20 16.50 -5.35
C TYR A 207 -8.34 17.71 -4.43
N ALA A 208 -7.63 18.80 -4.70
CA ALA A 208 -7.73 20.01 -3.89
C ALA A 208 -9.15 20.59 -3.88
N THR A 209 -9.86 20.53 -5.01
CA THR A 209 -11.26 20.96 -5.10
C THR A 209 -12.18 20.06 -4.27
N TRP A 210 -12.00 18.73 -4.37
CA TRP A 210 -12.74 17.78 -3.55
C TRP A 210 -12.49 17.99 -2.05
N CYS A 211 -11.23 18.21 -1.65
CA CYS A 211 -10.88 18.54 -0.27
C CYS A 211 -11.54 19.84 0.21
N LEU A 212 -11.56 20.86 -0.63
CA LEU A 212 -12.24 22.13 -0.32
C LEU A 212 -13.75 21.93 -0.09
N CYS A 213 -14.40 21.16 -0.97
CA CYS A 213 -15.83 20.84 -0.81
C CYS A 213 -16.08 20.06 0.49
N TYR A 214 -15.24 19.06 0.75
CA TYR A 214 -15.31 18.25 1.97
C TYR A 214 -15.16 19.12 3.25
N ASP A 215 -14.18 20.01 3.26
CA ASP A 215 -13.92 20.93 4.39
C ASP A 215 -15.09 21.91 4.63
N LYS A 216 -15.66 22.46 3.57
CA LYS A 216 -16.69 23.51 3.70
C LYS A 216 -18.12 22.98 3.78
N TRP A 217 -18.40 21.84 3.17
CA TRP A 217 -19.75 21.26 3.09
C TRP A 217 -19.91 19.96 3.87
N GLY A 218 -18.80 19.42 4.44
CA GLY A 218 -18.78 18.19 5.20
C GLY A 218 -18.52 16.95 4.37
N ALA A 219 -18.37 15.82 5.05
CA ALA A 219 -18.07 14.53 4.45
C ALA A 219 -19.16 14.11 3.45
N PRO A 220 -18.78 13.56 2.27
CA PRO A 220 -19.75 12.93 1.37
C PRO A 220 -20.50 11.79 2.09
N SER A 221 -21.75 11.59 1.72
CA SER A 221 -22.58 10.53 2.29
C SER A 221 -23.31 9.77 1.19
N ALA A 222 -23.37 8.46 1.31
CA ALA A 222 -24.16 7.61 0.42
C ALA A 222 -25.68 7.78 0.61
N GLN A 223 -26.10 8.45 1.69
CA GLN A 223 -27.51 8.66 2.02
C GLN A 223 -27.88 10.13 1.96
N GLY A 224 -28.94 10.46 1.23
CA GLY A 224 -29.51 11.78 1.14
C GLY A 224 -28.86 12.71 0.10
N ASP A 225 -29.35 13.95 0.04
CA ASP A 225 -28.81 14.99 -0.85
C ASP A 225 -27.48 15.50 -0.28
N ASN A 226 -26.38 15.10 -0.87
CA ASN A 226 -25.07 15.64 -0.56
C ASN A 226 -24.44 16.29 -1.79
N TRP A 227 -23.46 17.16 -1.56
CA TRP A 227 -22.84 17.94 -2.62
C TRP A 227 -22.16 17.06 -3.69
N GLU A 228 -21.62 15.90 -3.31
CA GLU A 228 -20.89 15.01 -4.22
C GLU A 228 -21.81 14.41 -5.28
N GLN A 229 -23.02 14.03 -4.91
CA GLN A 229 -24.01 13.49 -5.84
C GLN A 229 -24.75 14.59 -6.62
N ALA A 230 -25.01 15.72 -5.95
CA ALA A 230 -25.78 16.81 -6.51
C ALA A 230 -24.99 17.71 -7.46
N LEU A 231 -23.68 17.85 -7.26
CA LEU A 231 -22.83 18.80 -7.96
C LEU A 231 -21.72 18.13 -8.74
N GLY A 232 -21.77 18.18 -10.05
CA GLY A 232 -20.62 17.83 -10.89
C GLY A 232 -19.48 18.86 -10.75
N ARG A 233 -18.27 18.43 -11.08
CA ARG A 233 -17.03 19.22 -10.99
C ARG A 233 -17.09 20.61 -11.65
N ASP A 234 -17.89 20.76 -12.69
CA ASP A 234 -18.03 21.98 -13.50
C ASP A 234 -19.22 22.84 -13.06
N SER A 235 -19.84 22.55 -11.90
CA SER A 235 -20.99 23.31 -11.40
C SER A 235 -20.61 24.72 -10.98
N GLN A 236 -21.57 25.67 -11.15
CA GLN A 236 -21.37 27.05 -10.75
C GLN A 236 -21.11 27.19 -9.25
N GLN A 237 -21.76 26.36 -8.42
CA GLN A 237 -21.58 26.35 -6.97
C GLN A 237 -20.13 26.02 -6.56
N ILE A 238 -19.49 25.09 -7.25
CA ILE A 238 -18.07 24.74 -7.00
C ILE A 238 -17.17 25.88 -7.47
N ALA A 239 -17.45 26.48 -8.63
CA ALA A 239 -16.71 27.65 -9.10
C ALA A 239 -16.81 28.82 -8.12
N ASP A 240 -18.00 29.04 -7.51
CA ASP A 240 -18.22 30.06 -6.50
C ASP A 240 -17.45 29.74 -5.21
N LEU A 241 -17.49 28.51 -4.74
CA LEU A 241 -16.74 28.06 -3.55
C LEU A 241 -15.24 28.28 -3.71
N LYS A 242 -14.67 27.93 -4.86
CA LYS A 242 -13.25 28.15 -5.16
C LYS A 242 -12.87 29.65 -5.13
N ARG A 243 -13.75 30.52 -5.62
CA ARG A 243 -13.54 31.99 -5.54
C ARG A 243 -13.68 32.54 -4.13
N GLN A 244 -14.55 31.95 -3.32
CA GLN A 244 -14.77 32.35 -1.93
C GLN A 244 -13.62 31.95 -1.01
N PHE A 245 -12.99 30.79 -1.26
CA PHE A 245 -11.94 30.22 -0.40
C PHE A 245 -10.64 29.89 -1.18
N PRO A 246 -10.04 30.87 -1.87
CA PRO A 246 -8.85 30.61 -2.71
C PRO A 246 -7.64 30.16 -1.88
N ASP A 247 -7.46 30.70 -0.66
CA ASP A 247 -6.36 30.31 0.23
C ASP A 247 -6.50 28.85 0.71
N THR A 248 -7.72 28.42 1.04
CA THR A 248 -7.99 27.03 1.45
C THR A 248 -7.74 26.06 0.30
N LEU A 249 -8.17 26.43 -0.91
CA LEU A 249 -7.89 25.62 -2.10
C LEU A 249 -6.39 25.48 -2.37
N ASP A 250 -5.63 26.59 -2.26
CA ASP A 250 -4.18 26.58 -2.46
C ASP A 250 -3.44 25.86 -1.32
N PHE A 251 -3.99 25.89 -0.10
CA PHE A 251 -3.51 25.11 1.02
C PHE A 251 -3.55 23.59 0.75
N TYR A 252 -4.65 23.05 0.22
CA TYR A 252 -4.75 21.64 -0.14
C TYR A 252 -3.79 21.25 -1.26
N ARG A 253 -3.53 22.12 -2.24
CA ARG A 253 -2.49 21.89 -3.25
C ARG A 253 -1.10 21.89 -2.62
N TRP A 254 -0.85 22.80 -1.69
CA TRP A 254 0.40 22.90 -0.97
C TRP A 254 0.66 21.70 -0.06
N LEU A 255 -0.35 21.18 0.63
CA LEU A 255 -0.24 19.96 1.44
C LEU A 255 0.24 18.77 0.59
N GLU A 256 -0.33 18.59 -0.58
CA GLU A 256 0.07 17.50 -1.48
C GLU A 256 1.51 17.68 -1.98
N TRP A 257 1.91 18.90 -2.30
CA TRP A 257 3.29 19.18 -2.66
C TRP A 257 4.27 18.88 -1.54
N VAL A 258 4.01 19.36 -0.33
CA VAL A 258 4.87 19.11 0.84
C VAL A 258 4.95 17.62 1.18
N ALA A 259 3.83 16.92 1.13
CA ALA A 259 3.79 15.47 1.34
C ALA A 259 4.64 14.73 0.29
N SER A 260 4.50 15.10 -0.97
CA SER A 260 5.32 14.55 -2.07
C SER A 260 6.81 14.82 -1.89
N ASP A 261 7.19 16.03 -1.47
CA ASP A 261 8.57 16.41 -1.19
C ASP A 261 9.17 15.57 -0.06
N GLN A 262 8.46 15.42 1.06
CA GLN A 262 8.93 14.65 2.21
C GLN A 262 9.05 13.16 1.89
N LEU A 263 8.11 12.59 1.15
CA LEU A 263 8.18 11.19 0.73
C LEU A 263 9.35 10.95 -0.24
N ALA A 264 9.57 11.86 -1.19
CA ALA A 264 10.71 11.80 -2.11
C ALA A 264 12.05 11.95 -1.36
N ALA A 265 12.10 12.81 -0.35
CA ALA A 265 13.29 12.97 0.50
C ALA A 265 13.58 11.70 1.33
N ALA A 266 12.56 10.98 1.79
CA ALA A 266 12.73 9.70 2.46
C ALA A 266 13.33 8.63 1.52
N GLN A 267 12.82 8.52 0.29
CA GLN A 267 13.38 7.62 -0.72
C GLN A 267 14.83 7.98 -1.07
N GLN A 268 15.12 9.28 -1.25
CA GLN A 268 16.49 9.72 -1.53
C GLN A 268 17.43 9.38 -0.38
N ALA A 269 17.02 9.60 0.87
CA ALA A 269 17.82 9.27 2.05
C ALA A 269 18.10 7.75 2.15
N ALA A 270 17.16 6.90 1.75
CA ALA A 270 17.37 5.46 1.64
C ALA A 270 18.48 5.13 0.63
N LYS A 271 18.43 5.75 -0.55
CA LYS A 271 19.45 5.57 -1.61
C LYS A 271 20.81 6.09 -1.16
N ASP A 272 20.87 7.23 -0.51
CA ASP A 272 22.10 7.84 0.03
C ASP A 272 22.71 6.98 1.16
N ALA A 273 21.87 6.27 1.93
CA ALA A 273 22.32 5.29 2.92
C ALA A 273 22.83 3.98 2.30
N GLY A 274 22.61 3.77 1.00
CA GLY A 274 23.07 2.59 0.25
C GLY A 274 22.04 1.47 0.14
N MET A 275 20.74 1.73 0.34
CA MET A 275 19.69 0.75 0.05
C MET A 275 19.57 0.51 -1.45
N GLU A 276 19.50 -0.74 -1.87
CA GLU A 276 19.30 -1.09 -3.28
C GLU A 276 17.90 -0.71 -3.79
N ILE A 277 16.89 -0.84 -2.96
CA ILE A 277 15.49 -0.53 -3.29
C ILE A 277 15.01 0.74 -2.56
N GLY A 278 15.15 0.80 -1.24
CA GLY A 278 14.55 1.84 -0.40
C GLY A 278 13.09 1.55 -0.07
N ILE A 279 12.18 2.44 -0.39
CA ILE A 279 10.75 2.24 -0.15
C ILE A 279 10.21 1.18 -1.12
N MET A 280 9.55 0.16 -0.58
CA MET A 280 8.57 -0.66 -1.29
C MET A 280 7.19 -0.17 -0.90
N SER A 281 6.51 0.49 -1.84
CA SER A 281 5.20 1.08 -1.60
C SER A 281 4.10 0.08 -1.94
N ASP A 282 3.11 -0.06 -1.07
CA ASP A 282 1.95 -0.90 -1.34
C ASP A 282 0.88 -0.12 -2.10
N MET A 283 0.29 -0.75 -3.12
CA MET A 283 -0.75 -0.17 -3.95
C MET A 283 -2.09 -0.84 -3.67
N ALA A 284 -3.04 -0.10 -3.10
CA ALA A 284 -4.39 -0.59 -2.82
C ALA A 284 -5.14 -1.02 -4.09
N VAL A 285 -6.04 -1.99 -3.96
CA VAL A 285 -6.86 -2.53 -5.08
C VAL A 285 -7.69 -1.45 -5.74
N GLY A 286 -8.32 -0.57 -4.96
CA GLY A 286 -9.25 0.44 -5.44
C GLY A 286 -9.25 1.70 -4.58
N VAL A 287 -10.33 2.45 -4.68
CA VAL A 287 -10.53 3.72 -3.97
C VAL A 287 -11.89 3.74 -3.26
N HIS A 288 -12.04 4.64 -2.31
CA HIS A 288 -13.32 4.88 -1.64
C HIS A 288 -14.39 5.29 -2.67
N PRO A 289 -15.61 4.71 -2.62
CA PRO A 289 -16.67 5.00 -3.59
C PRO A 289 -17.11 6.47 -3.61
N LEU A 290 -16.93 7.20 -2.50
CA LEU A 290 -17.18 8.63 -2.37
C LEU A 290 -15.87 9.44 -2.36
N GLY A 291 -14.79 8.87 -2.89
CA GLY A 291 -13.48 9.51 -2.95
C GLY A 291 -13.32 10.49 -4.11
N ALA A 292 -12.24 11.25 -4.06
CA ALA A 292 -11.93 12.29 -5.04
C ALA A 292 -11.80 11.74 -6.47
N ASP A 293 -11.21 10.56 -6.65
CA ASP A 293 -11.02 9.95 -7.97
C ASP A 293 -12.36 9.64 -8.65
N VAL A 294 -13.32 9.13 -7.88
CA VAL A 294 -14.66 8.77 -8.38
C VAL A 294 -15.48 10.01 -8.69
N TRP A 295 -15.45 11.01 -7.80
CA TRP A 295 -16.20 12.25 -7.99
C TRP A 295 -15.74 13.06 -9.21
N TRP A 296 -14.41 13.15 -9.39
CA TRP A 296 -13.83 13.95 -10.47
C TRP A 296 -14.00 13.33 -11.84
N ASN A 297 -13.87 12.01 -11.95
CA ASN A 297 -13.96 11.28 -13.20
C ASN A 297 -14.84 10.02 -13.04
N PRO A 298 -16.16 10.19 -12.80
CA PRO A 298 -17.04 9.06 -12.55
C PRO A 298 -17.18 8.12 -13.77
N GLU A 299 -16.85 8.60 -14.99
CA GLU A 299 -16.82 7.82 -16.21
C GLU A 299 -15.71 6.76 -16.24
N ARG A 300 -14.66 6.92 -15.43
CA ARG A 300 -13.56 5.95 -15.34
C ARG A 300 -13.94 4.68 -14.59
N PHE A 301 -15.02 4.75 -13.83
CA PHE A 301 -15.48 3.64 -12.98
C PHE A 301 -16.76 3.02 -13.53
N ALA A 302 -16.89 1.69 -13.37
CA ALA A 302 -18.13 1.02 -13.74
C ALA A 302 -19.22 1.34 -12.71
N LYS A 303 -20.37 1.77 -13.21
CA LYS A 303 -21.53 2.10 -12.36
C LYS A 303 -22.28 0.83 -11.95
N GLY A 304 -22.84 0.84 -10.75
CA GLY A 304 -23.71 -0.23 -10.25
C GLY A 304 -22.98 -1.52 -9.89
N ALA A 305 -21.64 -1.47 -9.69
CA ALA A 305 -20.86 -2.60 -9.25
C ALA A 305 -19.78 -2.19 -8.22
N THR A 306 -19.44 -3.13 -7.36
CA THR A 306 -18.32 -3.03 -6.41
C THR A 306 -17.37 -4.20 -6.60
N VAL A 307 -16.12 -4.04 -6.14
CA VAL A 307 -15.10 -5.09 -6.17
C VAL A 307 -15.16 -5.91 -4.88
N GLY A 308 -14.87 -7.18 -4.98
CA GLY A 308 -14.74 -8.08 -3.85
C GLY A 308 -14.05 -9.39 -4.22
N ALA A 309 -14.33 -10.43 -3.45
CA ALA A 309 -13.88 -11.79 -3.69
C ALA A 309 -15.06 -12.77 -3.62
N PRO A 310 -15.06 -13.82 -4.45
CA PRO A 310 -16.07 -14.88 -4.37
C PRO A 310 -15.95 -15.66 -3.05
N PRO A 311 -16.99 -16.44 -2.68
CA PRO A 311 -16.88 -17.42 -1.62
C PRO A 311 -15.69 -18.37 -1.82
N ASP A 312 -14.92 -18.58 -0.75
CA ASP A 312 -13.80 -19.52 -0.72
C ASP A 312 -13.77 -20.34 0.57
N MET A 313 -12.73 -21.14 0.78
CA MET A 313 -12.58 -21.96 1.99
C MET A 313 -12.41 -21.13 3.26
N PHE A 314 -11.88 -19.91 3.15
CA PHE A 314 -11.63 -19.01 4.28
C PHE A 314 -12.81 -18.09 4.58
N ASN A 315 -13.58 -17.73 3.53
CA ASN A 315 -14.77 -16.90 3.65
C ASN A 315 -15.90 -17.41 2.75
N GLN A 316 -16.76 -18.26 3.33
CA GLN A 316 -17.86 -18.92 2.62
C GLN A 316 -18.95 -17.97 2.11
N GLN A 317 -18.98 -16.72 2.59
CA GLN A 317 -19.93 -15.71 2.14
C GLN A 317 -19.35 -14.79 1.07
N GLY A 318 -18.06 -14.95 0.74
CA GLY A 318 -17.32 -14.00 -0.08
C GLY A 318 -17.09 -12.67 0.65
N GLN A 319 -16.47 -11.73 -0.05
CA GLN A 319 -16.15 -10.42 0.50
C GLN A 319 -16.61 -9.34 -0.47
N ASN A 320 -17.18 -8.26 0.05
CA ASN A 320 -17.44 -7.03 -0.68
C ASN A 320 -16.55 -5.92 -0.10
N TRP A 321 -15.60 -5.43 -0.90
CA TRP A 321 -14.68 -4.38 -0.49
C TRP A 321 -15.23 -2.97 -0.71
N SER A 322 -16.45 -2.87 -1.26
CA SER A 322 -17.18 -1.62 -1.51
C SER A 322 -16.48 -0.63 -2.46
N GLN A 323 -15.44 -1.06 -3.14
CA GLN A 323 -14.65 -0.21 -4.05
C GLN A 323 -15.23 -0.27 -5.46
N PRO A 324 -15.42 0.85 -6.17
CA PRO A 324 -15.87 0.84 -7.56
C PRO A 324 -14.73 0.36 -8.48
N PRO A 325 -14.99 -0.58 -9.39
CA PRO A 325 -13.97 -1.05 -10.33
C PRO A 325 -13.72 -0.04 -11.44
N LEU A 326 -12.48 0.04 -11.92
CA LEU A 326 -12.17 0.77 -13.16
C LEU A 326 -12.88 0.11 -14.33
N SER A 327 -13.45 0.91 -15.22
CA SER A 327 -14.12 0.42 -16.43
C SER A 327 -13.10 -0.06 -17.47
N PRO A 328 -13.13 -1.34 -17.90
CA PRO A 328 -12.25 -1.81 -18.98
C PRO A 328 -12.45 -1.03 -20.28
N LEU A 329 -13.68 -0.60 -20.56
CA LEU A 329 -14.01 0.17 -21.76
C LEU A 329 -13.41 1.58 -21.73
N ASP A 330 -13.42 2.25 -20.56
CA ASP A 330 -12.77 3.55 -20.41
C ASP A 330 -11.23 3.42 -20.46
N LEU A 331 -10.68 2.39 -19.84
CA LEU A 331 -9.24 2.12 -19.91
C LEU A 331 -8.79 1.99 -21.37
N GLU A 332 -9.49 1.20 -22.19
CA GLU A 332 -9.20 1.05 -23.61
C GLU A 332 -9.38 2.37 -24.38
N ALA A 333 -10.50 3.04 -24.18
CA ALA A 333 -10.82 4.30 -24.89
C ALA A 333 -9.82 5.42 -24.60
N THR A 334 -9.24 5.46 -23.41
CA THR A 334 -8.28 6.47 -22.97
C THR A 334 -6.81 6.03 -23.12
N GLY A 335 -6.55 4.88 -23.73
CA GLY A 335 -5.21 4.30 -23.84
C GLY A 335 -4.58 4.04 -22.46
N TYR A 336 -5.39 3.62 -21.50
CA TYR A 336 -5.00 3.31 -20.12
C TYR A 336 -4.40 4.48 -19.34
N GLN A 337 -4.73 5.73 -19.70
CA GLN A 337 -4.10 6.91 -19.13
C GLN A 337 -4.18 6.95 -17.60
N THR A 338 -5.33 6.60 -17.02
CA THR A 338 -5.52 6.57 -15.55
C THR A 338 -4.57 5.59 -14.89
N TYR A 339 -4.46 4.38 -15.41
CA TYR A 339 -3.58 3.35 -14.89
C TYR A 339 -2.10 3.71 -15.09
N ARG A 340 -1.73 4.24 -16.24
CA ARG A 340 -0.37 4.73 -16.54
C ARG A 340 0.07 5.79 -15.53
N ASN A 341 -0.76 6.80 -15.29
CA ASN A 341 -0.45 7.88 -14.35
C ASN A 341 -0.31 7.36 -12.92
N MET A 342 -1.15 6.41 -12.51
CA MET A 342 -1.11 5.81 -11.20
C MET A 342 0.20 5.05 -10.97
N VAL A 343 0.57 4.15 -11.88
CA VAL A 343 1.81 3.35 -11.79
C VAL A 343 3.04 4.26 -11.85
N HIS A 344 3.05 5.26 -12.75
CA HIS A 344 4.12 6.25 -12.82
C HIS A 344 4.30 6.99 -11.49
N GLY A 345 3.21 7.45 -10.87
CA GLY A 345 3.24 8.15 -9.58
C GLY A 345 3.80 7.28 -8.44
N MET A 346 3.53 5.98 -8.45
CA MET A 346 4.08 5.05 -7.47
C MET A 346 5.61 4.95 -7.59
N PHE A 347 6.12 4.71 -8.80
CA PHE A 347 7.56 4.58 -9.05
C PHE A 347 8.34 5.90 -8.95
N ALA A 348 7.69 7.04 -9.05
CA ALA A 348 8.34 8.34 -8.84
C ALA A 348 8.86 8.53 -7.40
N ARG A 349 8.37 7.74 -6.42
CA ARG A 349 8.65 7.92 -4.99
C ARG A 349 9.08 6.64 -4.27
N ALA A 350 9.23 5.53 -5.00
CA ALA A 350 9.58 4.23 -4.42
C ALA A 350 10.47 3.43 -5.37
N GLY A 351 11.35 2.60 -4.82
CA GLY A 351 12.19 1.70 -5.61
C GLY A 351 11.50 0.36 -5.92
N ALA A 352 10.39 0.06 -5.25
CA ALA A 352 9.56 -1.09 -5.55
C ALA A 352 8.09 -0.79 -5.29
N VAL A 353 7.21 -1.50 -5.98
CA VAL A 353 5.76 -1.45 -5.78
C VAL A 353 5.24 -2.86 -5.53
N ARG A 354 4.55 -3.05 -4.40
CA ARG A 354 3.70 -4.22 -4.17
C ARG A 354 2.30 -3.87 -4.63
N ILE A 355 1.71 -4.72 -5.44
CA ILE A 355 0.34 -4.54 -5.94
C ILE A 355 -0.56 -5.48 -5.16
N ASP A 356 -1.44 -4.90 -4.37
CA ASP A 356 -2.45 -5.63 -3.64
C ASP A 356 -3.43 -6.30 -4.60
N HIS A 357 -3.72 -7.59 -4.38
CA HIS A 357 -4.58 -8.41 -5.22
C HIS A 357 -4.23 -8.32 -6.72
N ILE A 358 -3.03 -8.76 -7.08
CA ILE A 358 -2.50 -8.68 -8.48
C ILE A 358 -3.43 -9.32 -9.51
N LEU A 359 -4.26 -10.29 -9.10
CA LEU A 359 -5.28 -10.90 -9.95
C LEU A 359 -6.21 -9.85 -10.58
N GLY A 360 -6.34 -8.69 -9.93
CA GLY A 360 -7.11 -7.55 -10.43
C GLY A 360 -6.63 -6.98 -11.76
N LEU A 361 -5.40 -7.26 -12.20
CA LEU A 361 -4.90 -6.89 -13.52
C LEU A 361 -5.35 -7.86 -14.63
N PHE A 362 -5.87 -9.02 -14.24
CA PHE A 362 -6.39 -10.06 -15.13
C PHE A 362 -7.91 -10.11 -15.10
N ARG A 363 -8.48 -10.12 -13.88
CA ARG A 363 -9.91 -10.14 -13.65
C ARG A 363 -10.22 -9.69 -12.22
N LEU A 364 -11.35 -9.00 -12.05
CA LEU A 364 -11.89 -8.65 -10.74
C LEU A 364 -13.26 -9.30 -10.54
N TRP A 365 -13.55 -9.69 -9.31
CA TRP A 365 -14.88 -10.12 -8.90
C TRP A 365 -15.77 -8.90 -8.71
N TRP A 366 -16.71 -8.68 -9.65
CA TRP A 366 -17.65 -7.58 -9.59
C TRP A 366 -18.95 -8.04 -8.96
N ILE A 367 -19.38 -7.34 -7.94
CA ILE A 367 -20.63 -7.60 -7.21
C ILE A 367 -21.60 -6.51 -7.61
N PRO A 368 -22.80 -6.85 -8.13
CA PRO A 368 -23.82 -5.85 -8.41
C PRO A 368 -24.19 -5.07 -7.15
N GLU A 369 -24.42 -3.77 -7.30
CA GLU A 369 -24.78 -2.90 -6.18
C GLU A 369 -26.02 -3.43 -5.45
N ASN A 370 -26.00 -3.41 -4.11
CA ASN A 370 -27.06 -3.94 -3.24
C ASN A 370 -27.28 -5.48 -3.33
N HIS A 371 -26.33 -6.22 -3.88
CA HIS A 371 -26.34 -7.68 -3.91
C HIS A 371 -25.29 -8.27 -2.95
N SER A 372 -25.44 -9.58 -2.69
CA SER A 372 -24.47 -10.36 -1.92
C SER A 372 -23.17 -10.57 -2.72
N ALA A 373 -22.06 -10.76 -2.03
CA ALA A 373 -20.82 -11.16 -2.68
C ALA A 373 -20.92 -12.50 -3.45
N THR A 374 -21.89 -13.35 -3.10
CA THR A 374 -22.19 -14.59 -3.82
C THR A 374 -22.78 -14.37 -5.21
N ASP A 375 -23.36 -13.19 -5.48
CA ASP A 375 -24.05 -12.87 -6.74
C ASP A 375 -23.12 -12.21 -7.78
N GLY A 376 -21.83 -12.15 -7.49
CA GLY A 376 -20.83 -11.52 -8.35
C GLY A 376 -20.48 -12.37 -9.57
N ALA A 377 -19.66 -11.77 -10.43
CA ALA A 377 -19.06 -12.41 -11.59
C ALA A 377 -17.66 -11.84 -11.87
N TYR A 378 -16.77 -12.64 -12.47
CA TYR A 378 -15.49 -12.15 -12.93
C TYR A 378 -15.63 -11.30 -14.19
N VAL A 379 -15.09 -10.09 -14.13
CA VAL A 379 -14.91 -9.21 -15.29
C VAL A 379 -13.42 -9.15 -15.61
N HIS A 380 -13.09 -9.41 -16.88
CA HIS A 380 -11.72 -9.50 -17.35
C HIS A 380 -11.17 -8.14 -17.80
N TYR A 381 -9.88 -7.95 -17.59
CA TYR A 381 -9.07 -6.84 -18.09
C TYR A 381 -8.04 -7.36 -19.10
N ASP A 382 -7.51 -6.49 -19.95
CA ASP A 382 -6.39 -6.86 -20.82
C ASP A 382 -5.10 -6.87 -20.02
N SER A 383 -4.77 -8.05 -19.48
CA SER A 383 -3.59 -8.25 -18.65
C SER A 383 -2.28 -7.97 -19.38
N ASN A 384 -2.20 -8.23 -20.70
CA ASN A 384 -1.00 -7.94 -21.47
C ASN A 384 -0.67 -6.45 -21.46
N ILE A 385 -1.70 -5.60 -21.63
CA ILE A 385 -1.54 -4.15 -21.58
C ILE A 385 -1.19 -3.70 -20.15
N MET A 386 -1.92 -4.21 -19.14
CA MET A 386 -1.70 -3.81 -17.75
C MET A 386 -0.28 -4.18 -17.30
N LEU A 387 0.18 -5.39 -17.58
CA LEU A 387 1.54 -5.85 -17.26
C LEU A 387 2.61 -5.13 -18.09
N GLY A 388 2.31 -4.81 -19.35
CA GLY A 388 3.20 -4.02 -20.20
C GLY A 388 3.44 -2.61 -19.64
N ILE A 389 2.41 -1.96 -19.13
CA ILE A 389 2.53 -0.64 -18.47
C ILE A 389 3.40 -0.75 -17.21
N LEU A 390 3.21 -1.78 -16.39
CA LEU A 390 4.09 -2.04 -15.23
C LEU A 390 5.55 -2.19 -15.67
N ALA A 391 5.80 -2.96 -16.74
CA ALA A 391 7.15 -3.17 -17.24
C ALA A 391 7.79 -1.87 -17.75
N ILE A 392 7.02 -0.98 -18.40
CA ILE A 392 7.50 0.34 -18.85
C ILE A 392 7.93 1.17 -17.63
N GLU A 393 7.03 1.37 -16.68
CA GLU A 393 7.29 2.27 -15.55
C GLU A 393 8.35 1.73 -14.59
N ALA A 394 8.34 0.43 -14.32
CA ALA A 394 9.38 -0.21 -13.53
C ALA A 394 10.76 -0.09 -14.20
N SER A 395 10.85 -0.32 -15.52
CA SER A 395 12.10 -0.17 -16.26
C SER A 395 12.65 1.26 -16.21
N ARG A 396 11.78 2.27 -16.34
CA ARG A 396 12.15 3.68 -16.25
C ARG A 396 12.72 4.06 -14.88
N ALA A 397 12.18 3.45 -13.84
CA ALA A 397 12.56 3.71 -12.47
C ALA A 397 13.70 2.79 -11.96
N ASN A 398 14.16 1.83 -12.76
CA ASN A 398 14.98 0.70 -12.30
C ASN A 398 14.37 0.05 -11.05
N GLY A 399 13.05 -0.15 -11.07
CA GLY A 399 12.23 -0.56 -9.94
C GLY A 399 11.81 -2.02 -10.00
N VAL A 400 11.34 -2.53 -8.87
CA VAL A 400 10.88 -3.90 -8.68
C VAL A 400 9.36 -3.93 -8.56
N VAL A 401 8.71 -4.95 -9.11
CA VAL A 401 7.27 -5.21 -8.97
C VAL A 401 7.05 -6.51 -8.22
N VAL A 402 6.24 -6.43 -7.17
CA VAL A 402 5.73 -7.58 -6.42
C VAL A 402 4.22 -7.60 -6.55
N GLY A 403 3.63 -8.70 -6.97
CA GLY A 403 2.18 -8.89 -7.01
C GLY A 403 1.74 -9.77 -5.84
N GLU A 404 0.81 -9.29 -5.04
CA GLU A 404 0.16 -10.13 -4.05
C GLU A 404 -0.78 -11.11 -4.79
N ASP A 405 -0.43 -12.37 -4.75
CA ASP A 405 -1.08 -13.46 -5.46
C ASP A 405 -1.49 -14.60 -4.51
N LEU A 406 -1.86 -14.23 -3.29
CA LEU A 406 -2.37 -15.16 -2.28
C LEU A 406 -3.80 -15.62 -2.61
N GLY A 407 -4.17 -16.80 -2.13
CA GLY A 407 -5.50 -17.39 -2.35
C GLY A 407 -5.58 -18.30 -3.59
N VAL A 408 -6.78 -18.43 -4.15
CA VAL A 408 -7.04 -19.34 -5.29
C VAL A 408 -6.66 -18.65 -6.60
N MET A 409 -5.42 -18.89 -7.03
CA MET A 409 -4.84 -18.31 -8.23
C MET A 409 -4.89 -19.33 -9.39
N PRO A 410 -5.40 -18.94 -10.57
CA PRO A 410 -5.29 -19.78 -11.75
C PRO A 410 -3.85 -19.94 -12.20
N ASP A 411 -3.45 -21.16 -12.61
CA ASP A 411 -2.06 -21.47 -13.01
C ASP A 411 -1.51 -20.50 -14.08
N TYR A 412 -2.34 -20.11 -15.06
CA TYR A 412 -1.91 -19.21 -16.12
C TYR A 412 -1.52 -17.80 -15.62
N VAL A 413 -2.04 -17.38 -14.46
CA VAL A 413 -1.68 -16.09 -13.86
C VAL A 413 -0.27 -16.15 -13.29
N ALA A 414 0.05 -17.18 -12.52
CA ALA A 414 1.38 -17.38 -11.96
C ALA A 414 2.46 -17.46 -13.07
N ASP A 415 2.17 -18.21 -14.15
CA ASP A 415 3.04 -18.31 -15.32
C ASP A 415 3.21 -16.95 -16.03
N SER A 416 2.13 -16.21 -16.17
CA SER A 416 2.18 -14.86 -16.77
C SER A 416 2.98 -13.88 -15.93
N LEU A 417 2.82 -13.85 -14.62
CA LEU A 417 3.57 -12.96 -13.72
C LEU A 417 5.08 -13.27 -13.81
N SER A 418 5.47 -14.53 -13.65
CA SER A 418 6.87 -14.94 -13.72
C SER A 418 7.46 -14.68 -15.11
N GLY A 419 6.69 -14.91 -16.19
CA GLY A 419 7.08 -14.62 -17.56
C GLY A 419 7.32 -13.13 -17.81
N HIS A 420 6.67 -12.25 -17.08
CA HIS A 420 6.86 -10.79 -17.13
C HIS A 420 7.85 -10.25 -16.09
N GLY A 421 8.55 -11.13 -15.34
CA GLY A 421 9.52 -10.71 -14.32
C GLY A 421 8.89 -10.07 -13.08
N ILE A 422 7.62 -10.33 -12.82
CA ILE A 422 6.89 -9.85 -11.64
C ILE A 422 6.98 -10.93 -10.55
N LEU A 423 7.41 -10.53 -9.35
CA LEU A 423 7.50 -11.43 -8.22
C LEU A 423 6.10 -11.65 -7.63
N GLY A 424 5.83 -12.87 -7.17
CA GLY A 424 4.66 -13.15 -6.33
C GLY A 424 4.98 -13.04 -4.85
N CYS A 425 4.06 -13.49 -3.99
CA CYS A 425 4.26 -13.59 -2.54
C CYS A 425 4.36 -15.05 -2.10
N ALA A 426 5.36 -15.37 -1.28
CA ALA A 426 5.48 -16.65 -0.60
C ALA A 426 5.40 -16.40 0.91
N VAL A 427 4.26 -16.71 1.51
CA VAL A 427 4.02 -16.53 2.96
C VAL A 427 4.14 -17.87 3.64
N GLU A 428 4.99 -17.98 4.65
CA GLU A 428 5.34 -19.26 5.28
C GLU A 428 4.12 -20.03 5.78
N TRP A 429 3.13 -19.34 6.37
CA TRP A 429 1.88 -19.96 6.81
C TRP A 429 1.10 -20.65 5.68
N PHE A 430 1.29 -20.23 4.44
CA PHE A 430 0.58 -20.77 3.27
C PHE A 430 1.44 -21.69 2.39
N GLU A 431 2.74 -21.82 2.66
CA GLU A 431 3.62 -22.73 1.93
C GLU A 431 3.42 -24.17 2.38
N GLN A 432 2.18 -24.63 2.30
CA GLN A 432 1.76 -26.00 2.64
C GLN A 432 0.74 -26.54 1.63
N ARG A 433 0.63 -27.85 1.61
CA ARG A 433 -0.40 -28.55 0.87
C ARG A 433 -0.91 -29.72 1.70
N ASP A 434 -2.24 -29.77 1.90
CA ASP A 434 -2.90 -30.83 2.67
C ASP A 434 -2.30 -31.04 4.09
N GLY A 435 -1.93 -29.95 4.76
CA GLY A 435 -1.32 -29.94 6.09
C GLY A 435 0.17 -30.33 6.12
N VAL A 436 0.83 -30.47 4.95
CA VAL A 436 2.26 -30.73 4.84
C VAL A 436 2.98 -29.46 4.37
N PHE A 437 3.84 -28.90 5.21
CA PHE A 437 4.65 -27.74 4.86
C PHE A 437 5.71 -28.11 3.82
N ARG A 438 5.87 -27.25 2.82
CA ARG A 438 6.95 -27.32 1.85
C ARG A 438 8.25 -26.93 2.54
N THR A 439 9.32 -27.61 2.22
CA THR A 439 10.64 -27.16 2.66
C THR A 439 11.01 -25.86 1.96
N PRO A 440 11.74 -24.93 2.61
CA PRO A 440 12.10 -23.65 2.02
C PRO A 440 12.72 -23.73 0.62
N SER A 441 13.53 -24.75 0.37
CA SER A 441 14.16 -25.01 -0.94
C SER A 441 13.17 -25.30 -2.09
N GLN A 442 11.92 -25.62 -1.75
CA GLN A 442 10.84 -25.89 -2.71
C GLN A 442 10.00 -24.65 -3.06
N TRP A 443 10.25 -23.51 -2.37
CA TRP A 443 9.51 -22.29 -2.63
C TRP A 443 9.90 -21.71 -3.99
N ARG A 444 8.99 -20.94 -4.59
CA ARG A 444 9.23 -20.36 -5.91
C ARG A 444 10.28 -19.24 -5.83
N PRO A 445 11.28 -19.22 -6.75
CA PRO A 445 12.33 -18.20 -6.70
C PRO A 445 11.81 -16.76 -6.94
N TYR A 446 10.89 -16.58 -7.87
CA TYR A 446 10.34 -15.27 -8.21
C TYR A 446 9.23 -14.86 -7.21
N ALA A 447 9.64 -14.60 -5.98
CA ALA A 447 8.74 -14.19 -4.90
C ALA A 447 9.40 -13.24 -3.89
N LEU A 448 8.56 -12.46 -3.23
CA LEU A 448 8.80 -11.85 -1.92
C LEU A 448 8.37 -12.88 -0.87
N ALA A 449 9.33 -13.41 -0.13
CA ALA A 449 9.06 -14.33 0.96
C ALA A 449 8.89 -13.58 2.29
N SER A 450 7.91 -14.00 3.09
CA SER A 450 7.67 -13.48 4.44
C SER A 450 7.11 -14.57 5.35
N VAL A 451 7.26 -14.40 6.66
CA VAL A 451 6.63 -15.29 7.65
C VAL A 451 5.11 -15.04 7.68
N ASN A 452 4.72 -13.77 7.73
CA ASN A 452 3.33 -13.33 7.82
C ASN A 452 3.07 -12.10 6.94
N THR A 453 1.86 -11.55 7.05
CA THR A 453 1.43 -10.29 6.44
C THR A 453 0.70 -9.43 7.47
N HIS A 454 0.31 -8.19 7.10
CA HIS A 454 -0.47 -7.30 7.96
C HIS A 454 -1.90 -7.82 8.27
N ASP A 455 -2.42 -8.76 7.50
CA ASP A 455 -3.74 -9.41 7.68
C ASP A 455 -3.67 -10.69 8.52
N LEU A 456 -2.46 -11.07 8.93
CA LEU A 456 -2.20 -12.26 9.71
C LEU A 456 -1.63 -11.86 11.08
N PRO A 457 -1.75 -12.73 12.10
CA PRO A 457 -1.11 -12.47 13.37
C PRO A 457 0.41 -12.40 13.20
N PRO A 458 1.12 -11.54 13.96
CA PRO A 458 2.55 -11.67 14.12
C PRO A 458 2.94 -13.06 14.64
N ALA A 459 4.20 -13.46 14.44
CA ALA A 459 4.65 -14.81 14.76
C ALA A 459 4.41 -15.18 16.24
N ALA A 460 4.67 -14.26 17.18
CA ALA A 460 4.38 -14.49 18.60
C ALA A 460 2.87 -14.71 18.87
N GLY A 461 2.02 -13.89 18.25
CA GLY A 461 0.57 -14.05 18.36
C GLY A 461 0.06 -15.34 17.72
N TYR A 462 0.67 -15.77 16.61
CA TYR A 462 0.35 -17.04 15.98
C TYR A 462 0.72 -18.23 16.88
N LEU A 463 1.90 -18.23 17.47
CA LEU A 463 2.37 -19.28 18.38
C LEU A 463 1.48 -19.40 19.65
N GLU A 464 0.93 -18.28 20.12
CA GLU A 464 -0.01 -18.24 21.26
C GLU A 464 -1.49 -18.42 20.88
N TYR A 465 -1.81 -18.70 19.64
CA TYR A 465 -3.19 -18.86 19.13
C TYR A 465 -4.06 -17.61 19.24
N GLU A 466 -3.48 -16.41 19.23
CA GLU A 466 -4.24 -15.16 19.33
C GLU A 466 -5.29 -15.01 18.22
N HIS A 467 -5.02 -15.50 17.03
CA HIS A 467 -5.97 -15.49 15.91
C HIS A 467 -7.24 -16.32 16.20
N VAL A 468 -7.15 -17.41 16.95
CA VAL A 468 -8.31 -18.21 17.37
C VAL A 468 -9.05 -17.49 18.50
N LYS A 469 -8.34 -17.03 19.51
CA LYS A 469 -8.91 -16.31 20.66
C LYS A 469 -9.65 -15.04 20.25
N ILE A 470 -9.09 -14.26 19.34
CA ILE A 470 -9.72 -13.04 18.82
C ILE A 470 -10.99 -13.39 18.06
N ARG A 471 -10.95 -14.37 17.16
CA ARG A 471 -12.12 -14.77 16.37
C ARG A 471 -13.24 -15.34 17.25
N GLU A 472 -12.91 -16.09 18.30
CA GLU A 472 -13.88 -16.54 19.30
C GLU A 472 -14.55 -15.36 20.00
N ARG A 473 -13.74 -14.42 20.55
CA ARG A 473 -14.21 -13.22 21.27
C ARG A 473 -15.12 -12.34 20.40
N LEU A 474 -14.84 -12.26 19.11
CA LEU A 474 -15.61 -11.46 18.14
C LEU A 474 -16.78 -12.21 17.51
N GLY A 475 -16.99 -13.50 17.87
CA GLY A 475 -18.07 -14.31 17.33
C GLY A 475 -17.91 -14.65 15.85
N LEU A 476 -16.67 -14.72 15.34
CA LEU A 476 -16.35 -14.99 13.94
C LEU A 476 -16.10 -16.47 13.65
N LEU A 477 -16.11 -17.33 14.66
CA LEU A 477 -15.96 -18.78 14.47
C LEU A 477 -17.28 -19.39 13.99
N THR A 478 -17.18 -20.31 13.05
CA THR A 478 -18.35 -21.04 12.48
C THR A 478 -18.63 -22.38 13.17
N GLY A 479 -17.87 -22.71 14.21
CA GLY A 479 -17.97 -23.94 15.01
C GLY A 479 -17.36 -23.76 16.41
N PRO A 480 -17.24 -24.84 17.18
CA PRO A 480 -16.64 -24.80 18.53
C PRO A 480 -15.19 -24.31 18.50
N ALA A 481 -14.81 -23.45 19.46
CA ALA A 481 -13.46 -22.90 19.53
C ALA A 481 -12.37 -23.98 19.71
N GLU A 482 -12.71 -25.06 20.41
CA GLU A 482 -11.81 -26.20 20.63
C GLU A 482 -11.40 -26.89 19.33
N GLU A 483 -12.29 -26.97 18.34
CA GLU A 483 -11.98 -27.54 17.03
C GLU A 483 -10.99 -26.64 16.24
N PHE A 484 -11.21 -25.33 16.27
CA PHE A 484 -10.29 -24.38 15.64
C PHE A 484 -8.94 -24.36 16.33
N GLN A 485 -8.90 -24.44 17.66
CA GLN A 485 -7.66 -24.51 18.42
C GLN A 485 -6.90 -25.82 18.15
N ALA A 486 -7.59 -26.95 18.08
CA ALA A 486 -6.99 -28.23 17.73
C ALA A 486 -6.40 -28.22 16.30
N SER A 487 -7.11 -27.60 15.34
CA SER A 487 -6.63 -27.43 13.97
C SER A 487 -5.39 -26.52 13.91
N ALA A 488 -5.41 -25.38 14.60
CA ALA A 488 -4.27 -24.47 14.68
C ALA A 488 -3.06 -25.13 15.33
N LYS A 489 -3.27 -25.93 16.38
CA LYS A 489 -2.21 -26.70 17.02
C LYS A 489 -1.61 -27.73 16.07
N ALA A 490 -2.41 -28.46 15.33
CA ALA A 490 -1.94 -29.45 14.36
C ALA A 490 -1.11 -28.79 13.24
N GLU A 491 -1.52 -27.60 12.78
CA GLU A 491 -0.79 -26.81 11.79
C GLU A 491 0.57 -26.36 12.35
N GLN A 492 0.61 -25.81 13.59
CA GLN A 492 1.86 -25.45 14.23
C GLN A 492 2.79 -26.67 14.47
N ASP A 493 2.23 -27.80 14.89
CA ASP A 493 3.00 -29.03 15.08
C ASP A 493 3.67 -29.47 13.77
N ALA A 494 2.96 -29.40 12.64
CA ALA A 494 3.50 -29.74 11.32
C ALA A 494 4.59 -28.75 10.89
N MET A 495 4.39 -27.46 11.11
CA MET A 495 5.38 -26.41 10.81
C MET A 495 6.66 -26.60 11.63
N ILE A 496 6.54 -26.79 12.94
CA ILE A 496 7.68 -27.00 13.84
C ILE A 496 8.42 -28.29 13.46
N ALA A 497 7.71 -29.35 13.11
CA ALA A 497 8.32 -30.59 12.65
C ALA A 497 9.16 -30.35 11.38
N MET A 498 8.65 -29.56 10.43
CA MET A 498 9.41 -29.17 9.22
C MET A 498 10.68 -28.40 9.58
N LEU A 499 10.61 -27.45 10.52
CA LEU A 499 11.77 -26.67 10.96
C LEU A 499 12.85 -27.55 11.61
N VAL A 500 12.45 -28.54 12.41
CA VAL A 500 13.37 -29.52 13.02
C VAL A 500 13.97 -30.44 11.96
N ASP A 501 13.14 -31.02 11.09
CA ASP A 501 13.59 -31.94 10.03
C ASP A 501 14.59 -31.29 9.05
N GLN A 502 14.43 -29.99 8.81
CA GLN A 502 15.34 -29.21 7.98
C GLN A 502 16.54 -28.62 8.74
N GLY A 503 16.63 -28.83 10.05
CA GLY A 503 17.75 -28.38 10.88
C GLY A 503 17.74 -26.88 11.20
N TYR A 504 16.59 -26.21 11.06
CA TYR A 504 16.43 -24.80 11.45
C TYR A 504 16.13 -24.62 12.93
N LEU A 505 15.56 -25.64 13.59
CA LEU A 505 15.23 -25.65 15.01
C LEU A 505 15.79 -26.91 15.68
N ASP A 506 16.28 -26.78 16.91
CA ASP A 506 16.68 -27.92 17.71
C ASP A 506 15.44 -28.67 18.22
N ALA A 507 15.47 -30.00 18.14
CA ALA A 507 14.37 -30.85 18.59
C ALA A 507 14.05 -30.68 20.09
N ASP A 508 15.02 -30.36 20.91
CA ASP A 508 14.84 -30.16 22.35
C ASP A 508 13.89 -28.97 22.68
N PHE A 509 13.78 -27.99 21.76
CA PHE A 509 12.91 -26.82 21.92
C PHE A 509 11.42 -27.12 21.69
N THR A 510 11.09 -28.29 21.16
CA THR A 510 9.70 -28.66 20.87
C THR A 510 8.90 -29.06 22.11
N GLU A 511 9.56 -29.47 23.20
CA GLU A 511 8.91 -29.92 24.42
C GLU A 511 8.43 -28.76 25.33
N HIS A 512 9.09 -27.58 25.22
CA HIS A 512 8.83 -26.40 26.07
C HIS A 512 8.72 -25.13 25.18
N ARG A 513 7.80 -25.12 24.22
CA ARG A 513 7.67 -24.06 23.21
C ARG A 513 7.50 -22.67 23.80
N GLU A 514 6.78 -22.56 24.92
CA GLU A 514 6.53 -21.29 25.60
C GLU A 514 7.82 -20.65 26.15
N GLU A 515 8.83 -21.48 26.48
CA GLU A 515 10.14 -21.00 26.94
C GLU A 515 11.10 -20.68 25.76
N HIS A 516 10.78 -21.18 24.56
CA HIS A 516 11.60 -21.09 23.34
C HIS A 516 10.92 -20.35 22.19
N GLU A 517 9.96 -19.47 22.48
CA GLU A 517 9.22 -18.71 21.47
C GLU A 517 10.16 -17.94 20.54
N ALA A 518 11.16 -17.24 21.10
CA ALA A 518 12.13 -16.49 20.32
C ALA A 518 13.00 -17.40 19.42
N ASP A 519 13.36 -18.60 19.89
CA ASP A 519 14.14 -19.56 19.10
C ASP A 519 13.33 -20.12 17.93
N ILE A 520 12.03 -20.36 18.13
CA ILE A 520 11.09 -20.79 17.10
C ILE A 520 10.92 -19.68 16.05
N ILE A 521 10.72 -18.43 16.47
CA ILE A 521 10.61 -17.28 15.56
C ILE A 521 11.90 -17.13 14.76
N ASP A 522 13.07 -17.21 15.41
CA ASP A 522 14.35 -17.15 14.70
C ASP A 522 14.51 -18.32 13.70
N ALA A 523 13.95 -19.50 13.99
CA ALA A 523 13.96 -20.65 13.10
C ALA A 523 13.08 -20.41 11.85
N LEU A 524 11.92 -19.76 11.99
CA LEU A 524 11.11 -19.33 10.84
C LEU A 524 11.90 -18.40 9.93
N TYR A 525 12.59 -17.41 10.47
CA TYR A 525 13.40 -16.49 9.67
C TYR A 525 14.65 -17.15 9.08
N ARG A 526 15.24 -18.16 9.73
CA ARG A 526 16.29 -18.99 9.12
C ARG A 526 15.75 -19.82 7.96
N ALA A 527 14.56 -20.38 8.08
CA ALA A 527 13.88 -21.08 7.01
C ALA A 527 13.61 -20.15 5.82
N LEU A 528 13.09 -18.94 6.09
CA LEU A 528 12.88 -17.91 5.09
C LEU A 528 14.19 -17.60 4.32
N LYS A 529 15.29 -17.41 5.04
CA LYS A 529 16.64 -17.19 4.44
C LYS A 529 17.10 -18.37 3.59
N GLY A 530 16.72 -19.59 3.95
CA GLY A 530 17.04 -20.82 3.22
C GLY A 530 16.26 -21.00 1.90
N SER A 531 15.27 -20.13 1.63
CA SER A 531 14.48 -20.19 0.39
C SER A 531 15.23 -19.59 -0.80
N PRO A 532 14.88 -19.99 -2.06
CA PRO A 532 15.46 -19.41 -3.27
C PRO A 532 14.83 -18.06 -3.66
N CYS A 533 13.97 -17.49 -2.82
CA CYS A 533 13.19 -16.29 -3.15
C CYS A 533 14.11 -15.07 -3.36
N LYS A 534 13.75 -14.23 -4.32
CA LYS A 534 14.54 -13.05 -4.70
C LYS A 534 14.45 -11.90 -3.69
N LEU A 535 13.35 -11.80 -2.96
CA LEU A 535 13.16 -10.84 -1.87
C LEU A 535 12.75 -11.58 -0.60
N LEU A 536 13.32 -11.14 0.53
CA LEU A 536 13.05 -11.70 1.85
C LEU A 536 12.62 -10.56 2.78
N ALA A 537 11.47 -10.68 3.43
CA ALA A 537 10.93 -9.62 4.26
C ALA A 537 10.78 -10.07 5.72
N ALA A 538 11.40 -9.32 6.62
CA ALA A 538 11.24 -9.49 8.06
C ALA A 538 10.17 -8.52 8.59
N SER A 539 9.28 -9.01 9.43
CA SER A 539 8.28 -8.18 10.08
C SER A 539 8.86 -7.46 11.30
N ILE A 540 8.65 -6.15 11.36
CA ILE A 540 9.03 -5.35 12.55
C ILE A 540 8.26 -5.82 13.79
N THR A 541 7.00 -6.24 13.64
CA THR A 541 6.20 -6.76 14.76
C THR A 541 6.81 -8.01 15.38
N ASP A 542 7.32 -8.92 14.55
CA ASP A 542 7.99 -10.13 15.01
C ASP A 542 9.32 -9.83 15.73
N ALA A 543 10.06 -8.83 15.25
CA ALA A 543 11.32 -8.41 15.86
C ALA A 543 11.16 -7.89 17.29
N VAL A 544 10.01 -7.33 17.63
CA VAL A 544 9.75 -6.75 18.97
C VAL A 544 8.83 -7.62 19.83
N GLY A 545 8.29 -8.72 19.29
CA GLY A 545 7.38 -9.62 20.00
C GLY A 545 5.95 -9.10 20.11
N GLU A 546 5.52 -8.19 19.22
CA GLU A 546 4.12 -7.76 19.13
C GLU A 546 3.22 -8.94 18.75
N LYS A 547 2.08 -9.08 19.44
CA LYS A 547 1.16 -10.21 19.25
C LYS A 547 -0.11 -9.84 18.49
N ARG A 548 -0.44 -8.54 18.44
CA ARG A 548 -1.69 -8.05 17.85
C ARG A 548 -1.55 -7.87 16.33
N ALA A 549 -2.48 -8.47 15.58
CA ALA A 549 -2.58 -8.24 14.15
C ALA A 549 -2.97 -6.79 13.86
N GLN A 550 -2.44 -6.21 12.79
CA GLN A 550 -2.80 -4.85 12.36
C GLN A 550 -4.21 -4.77 11.79
N ASN A 551 -4.64 -5.85 11.15
CA ASN A 551 -5.98 -6.01 10.61
C ASN A 551 -6.56 -7.38 10.99
N GLN A 552 -7.86 -7.39 11.31
CA GLN A 552 -8.65 -8.60 11.50
C GLN A 552 -9.71 -8.65 10.40
N PRO A 553 -9.47 -9.42 9.32
CA PRO A 553 -10.42 -9.54 8.22
C PRO A 553 -11.83 -9.92 8.69
N GLY A 554 -12.86 -9.31 8.09
CA GLY A 554 -14.25 -9.54 8.46
C GLY A 554 -14.74 -8.67 9.63
N THR A 555 -13.96 -7.72 10.11
CA THR A 555 -14.36 -6.75 11.15
C THR A 555 -14.21 -5.31 10.67
N ASN A 556 -14.95 -4.41 11.30
CA ASN A 556 -14.83 -2.96 11.08
C ASN A 556 -14.37 -2.27 12.37
N ASN A 557 -15.32 -1.90 13.25
CA ASN A 557 -15.04 -1.21 14.51
C ASN A 557 -14.92 -2.15 15.72
N GLU A 558 -15.27 -3.41 15.54
CA GLU A 558 -15.22 -4.45 16.59
C GLU A 558 -13.78 -4.77 17.01
N TYR A 559 -12.83 -4.56 16.10
CA TYR A 559 -11.40 -4.64 16.31
C TYR A 559 -10.76 -3.30 15.93
N PRO A 560 -9.68 -2.85 16.61
CA PRO A 560 -9.03 -1.58 16.29
C PRO A 560 -8.14 -1.68 15.03
N ASN A 561 -8.73 -2.15 13.91
CA ASN A 561 -8.06 -2.31 12.63
C ASN A 561 -7.29 -1.05 12.23
N TRP A 562 -6.04 -1.22 11.82
CA TRP A 562 -5.16 -0.15 11.34
C TRP A 562 -4.88 0.96 12.38
N ARG A 563 -5.12 0.66 13.66
CA ARG A 563 -4.94 1.57 14.80
C ARG A 563 -4.08 0.97 15.92
N ILE A 564 -3.37 -0.11 15.62
CA ILE A 564 -2.50 -0.80 16.59
C ILE A 564 -1.13 -0.11 16.59
N PRO A 565 -0.70 0.48 17.71
CA PRO A 565 0.65 0.99 17.86
C PRO A 565 1.66 -0.16 17.97
N LEU A 566 2.90 0.07 17.54
CA LEU A 566 3.96 -0.92 17.75
C LEU A 566 4.33 -1.01 19.24
N ALA A 567 4.21 -2.19 19.80
CA ALA A 567 4.56 -2.47 21.19
C ALA A 567 5.41 -3.75 21.29
N ASP A 568 6.08 -3.93 22.44
CA ASP A 568 6.80 -5.16 22.76
C ASP A 568 5.85 -6.25 23.31
N ASP A 569 6.40 -7.41 23.64
CA ASP A 569 5.70 -8.56 24.22
C ASP A 569 5.01 -8.24 25.56
N LYS A 570 5.40 -7.17 26.24
CA LYS A 570 4.83 -6.68 27.51
C LYS A 570 3.81 -5.57 27.33
N GLY A 571 3.57 -5.14 26.08
CA GLY A 571 2.64 -4.06 25.76
C GLY A 571 3.23 -2.66 25.99
N ASN A 572 4.56 -2.50 26.04
CA ASN A 572 5.19 -1.18 26.07
C ASN A 572 5.45 -0.69 24.66
N VAL A 573 5.24 0.61 24.42
CA VAL A 573 5.58 1.22 23.13
C VAL A 573 7.06 1.02 22.82
N VAL A 574 7.35 0.59 21.60
CA VAL A 574 8.73 0.53 21.08
C VAL A 574 8.99 1.80 20.26
N PRO A 575 9.79 2.75 20.81
CA PRO A 575 10.10 3.97 20.06
C PRO A 575 11.07 3.70 18.91
N LEU A 576 10.92 4.49 17.83
CA LEU A 576 11.75 4.33 16.63
C LEU A 576 13.25 4.41 16.93
N GLU A 577 13.64 5.28 17.85
CA GLU A 577 15.03 5.51 18.23
C GLU A 577 15.75 4.22 18.69
N THR A 578 15.03 3.27 19.24
CA THR A 578 15.59 2.01 19.76
C THR A 578 15.18 0.79 18.94
N LEU A 579 14.29 0.93 17.97
CA LEU A 579 13.66 -0.18 17.24
C LEU A 579 14.67 -1.15 16.64
N PHE A 580 15.64 -0.65 15.88
CA PHE A 580 16.64 -1.49 15.23
C PHE A 580 17.80 -1.93 16.14
N ASP A 581 17.85 -1.44 17.37
CA ASP A 581 18.79 -1.88 18.41
C ASP A 581 18.18 -2.96 19.32
N THR A 582 16.91 -3.31 19.14
CA THR A 582 16.25 -4.38 19.89
C THR A 582 16.92 -5.74 19.61
N PRO A 583 16.94 -6.65 20.61
CA PRO A 583 17.54 -7.96 20.43
C PRO A 583 16.98 -8.75 19.23
N GLY A 584 15.66 -8.70 18.99
CA GLY A 584 15.04 -9.38 17.87
C GLY A 584 15.47 -8.79 16.52
N ALA A 585 15.48 -7.46 16.37
CA ALA A 585 15.94 -6.83 15.15
C ALA A 585 17.40 -7.18 14.83
N GLN A 586 18.26 -7.24 15.84
CA GLN A 586 19.67 -7.62 15.67
C GLN A 586 19.84 -9.11 15.33
N ARG A 587 19.03 -10.02 15.92
CA ARG A 587 19.04 -11.44 15.55
C ARG A 587 18.62 -11.63 14.09
N PHE A 588 17.54 -10.95 13.64
CA PHE A 588 17.12 -11.03 12.23
C PHE A 588 18.19 -10.48 11.29
N ALA A 589 18.82 -9.35 11.63
CA ALA A 589 19.95 -8.83 10.86
C ALA A 589 21.09 -9.85 10.74
N GLN A 590 21.42 -10.56 11.80
CA GLN A 590 22.45 -11.62 11.78
C GLN A 590 22.02 -12.80 10.90
N ILE A 591 20.75 -13.22 10.96
CA ILE A 591 20.23 -14.31 10.13
C ILE A 591 20.36 -13.96 8.63
N PHE A 592 19.95 -12.75 8.24
CA PHE A 592 19.89 -12.39 6.82
C PHE A 592 21.25 -12.01 6.23
N ASN A 593 22.20 -11.51 7.03
CA ASN A 593 23.51 -11.06 6.54
C ASN A 593 24.58 -12.18 6.54
N ASN A 594 24.33 -13.30 7.22
CA ASN A 594 25.21 -14.48 7.23
C ASN A 594 24.78 -15.50 6.15
#